data_f9720e8fff4f8749b50cef8f6a423ac1
#
_entry.id   f9720e8fff4f8749b50cef8f6a423ac1
#
_cell.length_a   1.000
_cell.length_b   1.000
_cell.length_c   1.000
_cell.angle_alpha   90.00
_cell.angle_beta   90.00
_cell.angle_gamma   90.00
#
_symmetry.space_group_name_H-M   'P 1'
#
loop_
_entity.id
_entity.type
_entity.pdbx_description
1 polymer ?
#
loop_
_entity_poly.entity_id
_entity_poly.type
_entity_poly.pdbx_seq_one_letter_code
_entity_poly.pdbx_strand_id
1 'polypeptide(L)'
;QRQFFTDPSVTSDQLWPIPLMSNYPELPALMTQKRLILKDYTSLRQKHGSTLQLNVNNNAHFIVAYSPELLGDLLKKSPQTDTLTRFSLLQDLVLLAQAQVISLPQVLELAANFKNDHSQLVTRALLQLLDLLKLFVGSDTTAHDELCTLVVSFTSILKASLSQEPASFSQLDQELIQPLLLKTELYAKVKQVVDEQLYFPPTKTDWAKLPAEIRGVALKNMLVNHNSDACFTEFFKEYQQSVDPSYKVDLRQALTSSPKVAQLTELLANFKDPAVIKPQDLRAWLEEILANPVGQKLAWAWLKQNWNWLEETVGGDMEFTTYITVIGKTLSSPELYADFNTFFEPKLAEPGLAREINLAKHAIFARVNLLKVQQSNVAQALSSLAWYQKHS
;
A
#
# COMPACT_ATOMS: atom_id res chain seq x y z
N GLN A 1 10.36 -17.41 -19.01
CA GLN A 1 9.18 -16.91 -18.32
C GLN A 1 8.65 -17.91 -17.29
N ARG A 2 7.98 -17.41 -16.29
CA ARG A 2 7.18 -18.18 -15.33
C ARG A 2 5.96 -17.34 -14.95
N GLN A 3 4.88 -18.01 -14.55
CA GLN A 3 3.73 -17.31 -14.00
C GLN A 3 4.10 -16.68 -12.65
N PHE A 4 3.63 -15.46 -12.42
CA PHE A 4 3.82 -14.76 -11.15
C PHE A 4 2.80 -15.24 -10.12
N PHE A 5 3.30 -15.61 -8.93
CA PHE A 5 2.50 -15.92 -7.76
C PHE A 5 3.11 -15.26 -6.54
N THR A 6 2.28 -14.73 -5.66
CA THR A 6 2.69 -14.26 -4.34
C THR A 6 2.96 -15.42 -3.37
N ASP A 7 2.37 -16.59 -3.63
CA ASP A 7 2.70 -17.84 -2.95
C ASP A 7 3.80 -18.57 -3.73
N PRO A 8 5.03 -18.66 -3.19
CA PRO A 8 6.15 -19.28 -3.87
C PRO A 8 6.00 -20.82 -4.07
N SER A 9 5.09 -21.46 -3.36
CA SER A 9 4.81 -22.90 -3.51
C SER A 9 3.97 -23.22 -4.75
N VAL A 10 3.28 -22.22 -5.30
CA VAL A 10 2.46 -22.40 -6.50
C VAL A 10 3.34 -22.36 -7.75
N THR A 11 3.21 -23.36 -8.59
CA THR A 11 3.91 -23.46 -9.87
C THR A 11 2.92 -23.68 -11.01
N SER A 12 3.27 -23.20 -12.21
CA SER A 12 2.50 -23.42 -13.44
C SER A 12 3.44 -23.59 -14.61
N ASP A 13 3.10 -24.52 -15.50
CA ASP A 13 3.78 -24.68 -16.78
C ASP A 13 3.10 -23.91 -17.93
N GLN A 14 2.09 -23.12 -17.62
CA GLN A 14 1.41 -22.27 -18.59
C GLN A 14 2.36 -21.23 -19.17
N LEU A 15 2.38 -21.13 -20.50
CA LEU A 15 3.16 -20.16 -21.24
C LEU A 15 2.25 -19.07 -21.81
N TRP A 16 2.73 -17.84 -21.78
CA TRP A 16 2.05 -16.68 -22.34
C TRP A 16 2.88 -16.09 -23.47
N PRO A 17 2.24 -15.60 -24.54
CA PRO A 17 2.93 -14.75 -25.50
C PRO A 17 3.22 -13.40 -24.83
N ILE A 18 4.49 -13.15 -24.47
CA ILE A 18 4.91 -11.93 -23.78
C ILE A 18 5.54 -10.96 -24.76
N PRO A 19 4.95 -9.78 -25.01
CA PRO A 19 5.60 -8.71 -25.75
C PRO A 19 6.77 -8.19 -24.95
N LEU A 20 8.02 -8.41 -25.40
CA LEU A 20 9.20 -8.08 -24.63
C LEU A 20 9.47 -6.58 -24.50
N MET A 21 9.03 -5.80 -25.51
CA MET A 21 9.23 -4.34 -25.55
C MET A 21 10.66 -3.95 -25.15
N SER A 22 11.63 -4.58 -25.81
CA SER A 22 13.07 -4.43 -25.49
C SER A 22 13.66 -3.22 -26.18
N ASN A 23 14.67 -2.58 -25.53
CA ASN A 23 15.55 -1.60 -26.16
C ASN A 23 16.63 -2.23 -27.08
N TYR A 24 16.72 -3.57 -27.13
CA TYR A 24 17.62 -4.30 -28.03
C TYR A 24 16.82 -4.94 -29.16
N PRO A 25 17.02 -4.48 -30.42
CA PRO A 25 16.28 -5.00 -31.58
C PRO A 25 16.63 -6.45 -31.94
N GLU A 26 17.72 -7.01 -31.39
CA GLU A 26 18.08 -8.42 -31.56
C GLU A 26 17.18 -9.39 -30.80
N LEU A 27 16.42 -8.89 -29.83
CA LEU A 27 15.40 -9.70 -29.19
C LEU A 27 14.10 -9.76 -30.03
N PRO A 28 13.41 -10.89 -30.02
CA PRO A 28 12.13 -10.97 -30.70
C PRO A 28 11.10 -10.05 -30.02
N ALA A 29 10.19 -9.48 -30.79
CA ALA A 29 9.11 -8.67 -30.25
C ALA A 29 8.22 -9.45 -29.27
N LEU A 30 8.05 -10.78 -29.50
CA LEU A 30 7.19 -11.66 -28.74
C LEU A 30 7.97 -12.88 -28.24
N MET A 31 7.91 -13.13 -26.92
CA MET A 31 8.45 -14.33 -26.30
C MET A 31 7.35 -15.37 -26.13
N THR A 32 7.39 -16.46 -26.88
CA THR A 32 6.41 -17.56 -26.83
C THR A 32 6.96 -18.82 -26.15
N GLN A 33 8.24 -18.84 -25.82
CA GLN A 33 8.93 -20.00 -25.24
C GLN A 33 9.18 -19.78 -23.74
N LYS A 34 9.27 -20.87 -22.98
CA LYS A 34 9.62 -20.82 -21.55
C LYS A 34 10.96 -20.14 -21.31
N ARG A 35 11.92 -20.30 -22.24
CA ARG A 35 13.27 -19.76 -22.16
C ARG A 35 13.72 -19.21 -23.49
N LEU A 36 14.27 -18.01 -23.48
CA LEU A 36 14.94 -17.36 -24.60
C LEU A 36 16.40 -17.08 -24.19
N ILE A 37 17.35 -17.35 -25.09
CA ILE A 37 18.77 -17.09 -24.84
C ILE A 37 19.22 -15.99 -25.78
N LEU A 38 19.66 -14.87 -25.21
CA LEU A 38 20.36 -13.81 -25.93
C LEU A 38 21.86 -14.11 -25.90
N LYS A 39 22.44 -14.36 -27.06
CA LYS A 39 23.88 -14.60 -27.21
C LYS A 39 24.64 -13.26 -27.26
N ASP A 40 25.89 -13.31 -26.84
CA ASP A 40 26.83 -12.19 -26.94
C ASP A 40 26.37 -10.87 -26.30
N TYR A 41 25.72 -10.99 -25.11
CA TYR A 41 25.19 -9.82 -24.39
C TYR A 41 26.24 -8.71 -24.21
N THR A 42 27.50 -9.06 -23.90
CA THR A 42 28.55 -8.07 -23.71
C THR A 42 28.81 -7.23 -24.95
N SER A 43 28.89 -7.87 -26.13
CA SER A 43 29.06 -7.20 -27.40
C SER A 43 27.86 -6.33 -27.77
N LEU A 44 26.65 -6.82 -27.50
CA LEU A 44 25.39 -6.05 -27.71
C LEU A 44 25.34 -4.83 -26.81
N ARG A 45 25.70 -4.98 -25.53
CA ARG A 45 25.78 -3.86 -24.59
C ARG A 45 26.74 -2.77 -25.04
N GLN A 46 27.89 -3.17 -25.54
CA GLN A 46 28.89 -2.22 -26.11
C GLN A 46 28.37 -1.54 -27.38
N LYS A 47 27.75 -2.31 -28.28
CA LYS A 47 27.15 -1.80 -29.52
C LYS A 47 26.06 -0.77 -29.26
N HIS A 48 25.16 -1.02 -28.30
CA HIS A 48 24.05 -0.14 -27.99
C HIS A 48 24.39 0.97 -26.98
N GLY A 49 25.54 0.89 -26.30
CA GLY A 49 25.95 1.84 -25.27
C GLY A 49 25.00 1.90 -24.06
N SER A 50 24.08 0.93 -23.94
CA SER A 50 23.02 0.90 -22.92
C SER A 50 22.86 -0.49 -22.34
N THR A 51 22.34 -0.57 -21.11
CA THR A 51 21.95 -1.82 -20.47
C THR A 51 20.63 -2.33 -21.07
N LEU A 52 20.48 -3.65 -21.18
CA LEU A 52 19.21 -4.26 -21.62
C LEU A 52 18.07 -3.85 -20.71
N GLN A 53 17.01 -3.35 -21.31
CA GLN A 53 15.72 -3.07 -20.67
C GLN A 53 14.62 -3.86 -21.36
N LEU A 54 13.73 -4.40 -20.57
CA LEU A 54 12.48 -5.01 -21.00
C LEU A 54 11.31 -4.17 -20.52
N ASN A 55 10.18 -4.29 -21.20
CA ASN A 55 8.98 -3.51 -20.92
C ASN A 55 9.22 -1.99 -20.98
N VAL A 56 9.99 -1.54 -21.96
CA VAL A 56 10.27 -0.12 -22.18
C VAL A 56 8.94 0.65 -22.29
N ASN A 57 8.85 1.78 -21.59
CA ASN A 57 7.63 2.60 -21.46
C ASN A 57 6.47 1.91 -20.72
N ASN A 58 6.70 0.79 -20.06
CA ASN A 58 5.67 0.04 -19.31
C ASN A 58 4.41 -0.30 -20.15
N ASN A 59 4.61 -0.72 -21.39
CA ASN A 59 3.54 -0.96 -22.37
C ASN A 59 2.99 -2.39 -22.37
N ALA A 60 3.57 -3.28 -21.57
CA ALA A 60 3.14 -4.67 -21.46
C ALA A 60 2.97 -5.09 -20.00
N HIS A 61 2.06 -6.04 -19.76
CA HIS A 61 1.71 -6.49 -18.42
C HIS A 61 2.53 -7.71 -17.99
N PHE A 62 3.77 -7.50 -17.58
CA PHE A 62 4.62 -8.52 -16.97
C PHE A 62 5.66 -7.88 -16.02
N ILE A 63 6.16 -8.68 -15.10
CA ILE A 63 7.13 -8.28 -14.07
C ILE A 63 8.52 -8.76 -14.52
N VAL A 64 9.54 -7.91 -14.40
CA VAL A 64 10.92 -8.24 -14.78
C VAL A 64 11.79 -8.44 -13.55
N ALA A 65 12.26 -9.67 -13.35
CA ALA A 65 13.31 -9.96 -12.36
C ALA A 65 14.68 -9.90 -13.04
N TYR A 66 15.36 -8.77 -12.96
CA TYR A 66 16.71 -8.61 -13.47
C TYR A 66 17.73 -9.34 -12.58
N SER A 67 18.85 -9.81 -13.16
CA SER A 67 19.99 -10.27 -12.36
C SER A 67 20.57 -9.10 -11.53
N PRO A 68 21.28 -9.38 -10.42
CA PRO A 68 21.87 -8.31 -9.60
C PRO A 68 22.78 -7.36 -10.41
N GLU A 69 23.54 -7.88 -11.38
CA GLU A 69 24.42 -7.09 -12.23
C GLU A 69 23.64 -6.16 -13.16
N LEU A 70 22.61 -6.69 -13.85
CA LEU A 70 21.77 -5.90 -14.74
C LEU A 70 20.99 -4.85 -13.95
N LEU A 71 20.45 -5.23 -12.81
CA LEU A 71 19.72 -4.33 -11.92
C LEU A 71 20.63 -3.20 -11.42
N GLY A 72 21.84 -3.52 -10.96
CA GLY A 72 22.81 -2.53 -10.52
C GLY A 72 23.18 -1.53 -11.62
N ASP A 73 23.33 -2.00 -12.87
CA ASP A 73 23.59 -1.13 -14.01
C ASP A 73 22.40 -0.23 -14.40
N LEU A 74 21.17 -0.76 -14.30
CA LEU A 74 19.96 0.02 -14.55
C LEU A 74 19.78 1.11 -13.50
N LEU A 75 20.02 0.81 -12.23
CA LEU A 75 19.90 1.75 -11.13
C LEU A 75 20.92 2.88 -11.21
N LYS A 76 22.18 2.58 -11.58
CA LYS A 76 23.20 3.62 -11.81
C LYS A 76 22.80 4.62 -12.88
N LYS A 77 22.03 4.18 -13.87
CA LYS A 77 21.53 5.02 -14.98
C LYS A 77 20.11 5.56 -14.74
N SER A 78 19.46 5.20 -13.63
CA SER A 78 18.08 5.57 -13.37
C SER A 78 17.78 7.06 -13.49
N PRO A 79 18.64 7.99 -13.02
CA PRO A 79 18.39 9.43 -13.18
C PRO A 79 18.28 9.89 -14.64
N GLN A 80 18.81 9.11 -15.58
CA GLN A 80 18.84 9.42 -17.01
C GLN A 80 17.74 8.70 -17.80
N THR A 81 16.96 7.82 -17.15
CA THR A 81 15.85 7.10 -17.77
C THR A 81 14.54 7.89 -17.64
N ASP A 82 13.54 7.54 -18.46
CA ASP A 82 12.23 8.14 -18.35
C ASP A 82 11.51 7.74 -17.05
N THR A 83 10.54 8.54 -16.66
CA THR A 83 9.77 8.35 -15.41
C THR A 83 9.05 7.00 -15.33
N LEU A 84 8.48 6.52 -16.44
CA LEU A 84 7.75 5.26 -16.45
C LEU A 84 8.68 4.07 -16.23
N THR A 85 9.88 4.10 -16.79
CA THR A 85 10.92 3.09 -16.55
C THR A 85 11.32 3.05 -15.08
N ARG A 86 11.56 4.21 -14.45
CA ARG A 86 11.91 4.29 -13.02
C ARG A 86 10.77 3.80 -12.12
N PHE A 87 9.56 4.23 -12.41
CA PHE A 87 8.36 3.79 -11.70
C PHE A 87 8.16 2.27 -11.80
N SER A 88 8.23 1.71 -13.02
CA SER A 88 8.05 0.27 -13.25
C SER A 88 9.12 -0.56 -12.55
N LEU A 89 10.38 -0.10 -12.59
CA LEU A 89 11.48 -0.79 -11.92
C LEU A 89 11.24 -0.89 -10.41
N LEU A 90 10.83 0.20 -9.77
CA LEU A 90 10.53 0.21 -8.33
C LEU A 90 9.29 -0.64 -8.01
N GLN A 91 8.25 -0.57 -8.85
CA GLN A 91 7.04 -1.37 -8.69
C GLN A 91 7.32 -2.87 -8.83
N ASP A 92 8.11 -3.26 -9.84
CA ASP A 92 8.53 -4.65 -10.05
C ASP A 92 9.32 -5.19 -8.85
N LEU A 93 10.24 -4.39 -8.28
CA LEU A 93 11.00 -4.77 -7.08
C LEU A 93 10.07 -5.06 -5.89
N VAL A 94 9.06 -4.22 -5.65
CA VAL A 94 8.08 -4.42 -4.57
C VAL A 94 7.28 -5.71 -4.80
N LEU A 95 6.80 -5.95 -6.02
CA LEU A 95 6.07 -7.16 -6.37
C LEU A 95 6.92 -8.43 -6.24
N LEU A 96 8.18 -8.37 -6.66
CA LEU A 96 9.14 -9.47 -6.52
C LEU A 96 9.46 -9.77 -5.05
N ALA A 97 9.48 -8.76 -4.18
CA ALA A 97 9.64 -8.96 -2.75
C ALA A 97 8.40 -9.62 -2.12
N GLN A 98 7.20 -9.23 -2.53
CA GLN A 98 5.96 -9.89 -2.10
C GLN A 98 5.90 -11.35 -2.55
N ALA A 99 6.44 -11.67 -3.73
CA ALA A 99 6.59 -13.04 -4.24
C ALA A 99 7.81 -13.78 -3.68
N GLN A 100 8.56 -13.19 -2.76
CA GLN A 100 9.76 -13.75 -2.14
C GLN A 100 10.88 -14.13 -3.14
N VAL A 101 10.92 -13.47 -4.30
CA VAL A 101 11.99 -13.62 -5.31
C VAL A 101 13.22 -12.79 -4.94
N ILE A 102 13.00 -11.65 -4.31
CA ILE A 102 14.01 -10.76 -3.74
C ILE A 102 13.61 -10.44 -2.30
N SER A 103 14.56 -10.19 -1.42
CA SER A 103 14.24 -9.84 -0.04
C SER A 103 13.82 -8.37 0.08
N LEU A 104 12.90 -8.06 1.02
CA LEU A 104 12.52 -6.67 1.31
C LEU A 104 13.69 -5.79 1.73
N PRO A 105 14.68 -6.24 2.55
CA PRO A 105 15.88 -5.47 2.82
C PRO A 105 16.62 -5.03 1.54
N GLN A 106 16.79 -5.93 0.57
CA GLN A 106 17.41 -5.57 -0.71
C GLN A 106 16.59 -4.52 -1.47
N VAL A 107 15.25 -4.63 -1.45
CA VAL A 107 14.39 -3.61 -2.08
C VAL A 107 14.56 -2.25 -1.41
N LEU A 108 14.69 -2.20 -0.07
CA LEU A 108 14.94 -0.94 0.66
C LEU A 108 16.26 -0.29 0.27
N GLU A 109 17.33 -1.06 0.18
CA GLU A 109 18.64 -0.58 -0.28
C GLU A 109 18.56 -0.03 -1.71
N LEU A 110 17.88 -0.75 -2.60
CA LEU A 110 17.71 -0.34 -3.99
C LEU A 110 16.80 0.90 -4.13
N ALA A 111 15.76 1.00 -3.29
CA ALA A 111 14.84 2.14 -3.26
C ALA A 111 15.54 3.46 -2.89
N ALA A 112 16.65 3.42 -2.17
CA ALA A 112 17.45 4.61 -1.86
C ALA A 112 17.98 5.33 -3.12
N ASN A 113 18.10 4.64 -4.27
CA ASN A 113 18.47 5.27 -5.54
C ASN A 113 17.40 6.22 -6.09
N PHE A 114 16.17 6.13 -5.58
CA PHE A 114 15.02 6.96 -6.02
C PHE A 114 14.68 8.09 -5.05
N LYS A 115 15.42 8.26 -3.97
CA LYS A 115 15.12 9.26 -2.93
C LYS A 115 15.14 10.72 -3.41
N ASN A 116 15.86 11.00 -4.50
CA ASN A 116 15.97 12.33 -5.12
C ASN A 116 15.13 12.42 -6.41
N ASP A 117 14.19 11.52 -6.64
CA ASP A 117 13.36 11.57 -7.84
C ASP A 117 12.31 12.68 -7.74
N HIS A 118 12.17 13.47 -8.81
CA HIS A 118 11.27 14.63 -8.86
C HIS A 118 9.88 14.26 -9.40
N SER A 119 9.64 13.00 -9.75
CA SER A 119 8.36 12.55 -10.28
C SER A 119 7.40 12.11 -9.19
N GLN A 120 6.17 12.58 -9.24
CA GLN A 120 5.08 12.16 -8.37
C GLN A 120 4.82 10.64 -8.45
N LEU A 121 4.93 10.04 -9.64
CA LEU A 121 4.72 8.60 -9.81
C LEU A 121 5.75 7.78 -9.04
N VAL A 122 7.03 8.12 -9.17
CA VAL A 122 8.12 7.44 -8.46
C VAL A 122 8.03 7.69 -6.96
N THR A 123 7.75 8.93 -6.55
CA THR A 123 7.49 9.27 -5.14
C THR A 123 6.37 8.43 -4.55
N ARG A 124 5.25 8.28 -5.25
CA ARG A 124 4.13 7.47 -4.80
C ARG A 124 4.52 6.00 -4.62
N ALA A 125 5.26 5.42 -5.57
CA ALA A 125 5.72 4.03 -5.47
C ALA A 125 6.69 3.84 -4.29
N LEU A 126 7.58 4.81 -4.04
CA LEU A 126 8.48 4.81 -2.90
C LEU A 126 7.70 4.85 -1.57
N LEU A 127 6.71 5.74 -1.45
CA LEU A 127 5.88 5.84 -0.25
C LEU A 127 5.00 4.59 -0.05
N GLN A 128 4.54 3.93 -1.13
CA GLN A 128 3.84 2.65 -1.04
C GLN A 128 4.74 1.52 -0.50
N LEU A 129 6.02 1.52 -0.85
CA LEU A 129 6.99 0.60 -0.24
C LEU A 129 7.09 0.83 1.28
N LEU A 130 7.19 2.09 1.72
CA LEU A 130 7.21 2.42 3.14
C LEU A 130 5.90 2.01 3.84
N ASP A 131 4.75 2.15 3.18
CA ASP A 131 3.47 1.66 3.68
C ASP A 131 3.43 0.14 3.83
N LEU A 132 4.04 -0.61 2.91
CA LEU A 132 4.16 -2.07 3.03
C LEU A 132 4.93 -2.48 4.29
N LEU A 133 5.97 -1.72 4.65
CA LEU A 133 6.77 -2.01 5.85
C LEU A 133 5.99 -1.91 7.16
N LYS A 134 4.89 -1.15 7.19
CA LYS A 134 4.00 -1.07 8.36
C LYS A 134 3.45 -2.43 8.77
N LEU A 135 3.28 -3.35 7.82
CA LEU A 135 2.83 -4.71 8.12
C LEU A 135 3.83 -5.48 9.01
N PHE A 136 5.13 -5.18 8.89
CA PHE A 136 6.21 -5.87 9.60
C PHE A 136 6.51 -5.27 10.97
N VAL A 137 6.09 -4.06 11.20
CA VAL A 137 6.33 -3.35 12.48
C VAL A 137 5.37 -3.85 13.56
N GLY A 138 4.11 -4.12 13.22
CA GLY A 138 3.10 -4.64 14.14
C GLY A 138 2.96 -3.76 15.38
N SER A 139 3.08 -4.40 16.56
CA SER A 139 3.05 -3.73 17.88
C SER A 139 4.44 -3.43 18.45
N ASP A 140 5.52 -3.70 17.71
CA ASP A 140 6.89 -3.41 18.13
C ASP A 140 7.16 -1.90 18.05
N THR A 141 7.25 -1.25 19.22
CA THR A 141 7.47 0.20 19.30
C THR A 141 8.83 0.62 18.77
N THR A 142 9.88 -0.20 18.97
CA THR A 142 11.23 0.10 18.48
C THR A 142 11.26 0.06 16.95
N ALA A 143 10.75 -1.00 16.33
CA ALA A 143 10.68 -1.10 14.90
C ALA A 143 9.78 -0.01 14.28
N HIS A 144 8.72 0.40 14.98
CA HIS A 144 7.89 1.53 14.58
C HIS A 144 8.69 2.85 14.55
N ASP A 145 9.47 3.14 15.60
CA ASP A 145 10.28 4.35 15.69
C ASP A 145 11.40 4.36 14.62
N GLU A 146 11.97 3.20 14.33
CA GLU A 146 12.94 3.04 13.24
C GLU A 146 12.31 3.29 11.86
N LEU A 147 11.12 2.75 11.62
CA LEU A 147 10.36 3.03 10.39
C LEU A 147 10.00 4.51 10.28
N CYS A 148 9.58 5.15 11.36
CA CYS A 148 9.31 6.59 11.37
C CYS A 148 10.57 7.40 11.04
N THR A 149 11.74 7.00 11.56
CA THR A 149 13.03 7.64 11.25
C THR A 149 13.37 7.52 9.76
N LEU A 150 13.16 6.34 9.17
CA LEU A 150 13.35 6.10 7.74
C LEU A 150 12.40 6.98 6.91
N VAL A 151 11.13 7.01 7.25
CA VAL A 151 10.10 7.83 6.60
C VAL A 151 10.48 9.31 6.61
N VAL A 152 10.90 9.84 7.77
CA VAL A 152 11.33 11.24 7.90
C VAL A 152 12.51 11.54 7.00
N SER A 153 13.46 10.63 6.91
CA SER A 153 14.62 10.81 6.05
C SER A 153 14.25 10.93 4.57
N PHE A 154 13.39 10.03 4.07
CA PHE A 154 12.94 10.09 2.66
C PHE A 154 12.12 11.35 2.38
N THR A 155 11.20 11.70 3.27
CA THR A 155 10.35 12.88 3.08
C THR A 155 11.11 14.19 3.21
N SER A 156 12.08 14.30 4.11
CA SER A 156 12.88 15.53 4.26
C SER A 156 13.77 15.81 3.06
N ILE A 157 14.34 14.79 2.42
CA ILE A 157 15.11 14.96 1.18
C ILE A 157 14.22 15.52 0.07
N LEU A 158 13.07 14.89 -0.14
CA LEU A 158 12.13 15.32 -1.18
C LEU A 158 11.58 16.73 -0.91
N LYS A 159 11.27 17.04 0.35
CA LYS A 159 10.82 18.38 0.77
C LYS A 159 11.90 19.44 0.56
N ALA A 160 13.15 19.13 0.86
CA ALA A 160 14.28 20.01 0.59
C ALA A 160 14.45 20.28 -0.90
N SER A 161 14.37 19.24 -1.74
CA SER A 161 14.43 19.37 -3.20
C SER A 161 13.31 20.23 -3.75
N LEU A 162 12.07 20.03 -3.32
CA LEU A 162 10.92 20.87 -3.70
C LEU A 162 11.11 22.34 -3.33
N SER A 163 11.73 22.61 -2.18
CA SER A 163 11.93 23.97 -1.69
C SER A 163 13.12 24.68 -2.34
N GLN A 164 14.20 23.95 -2.61
CA GLN A 164 15.46 24.49 -3.14
C GLN A 164 15.48 24.57 -4.67
N GLU A 165 14.88 23.60 -5.33
CA GLU A 165 14.86 23.46 -6.80
C GLU A 165 13.44 23.30 -7.35
N PRO A 166 12.49 24.19 -7.04
CA PRO A 166 11.10 24.02 -7.48
C PRO A 166 10.97 23.95 -9.00
N ALA A 167 11.85 24.60 -9.75
CA ALA A 167 11.86 24.57 -11.22
C ALA A 167 12.22 23.19 -11.81
N SER A 168 12.80 22.27 -11.02
CA SER A 168 13.09 20.89 -11.45
C SER A 168 11.85 19.99 -11.42
N PHE A 169 10.76 20.43 -10.82
CA PHE A 169 9.46 19.74 -10.76
C PHE A 169 8.47 20.38 -11.73
N SER A 170 7.66 19.56 -12.40
CA SER A 170 6.49 20.10 -13.11
C SER A 170 5.51 20.70 -12.10
N GLN A 171 4.66 21.64 -12.54
CA GLN A 171 3.63 22.19 -11.67
C GLN A 171 2.72 21.10 -11.10
N LEU A 172 2.34 20.12 -11.92
CA LEU A 172 1.53 18.98 -11.51
C LEU A 172 2.23 18.13 -10.43
N ASP A 173 3.54 17.87 -10.59
CA ASP A 173 4.29 17.10 -9.59
C ASP A 173 4.36 17.85 -8.26
N GLN A 174 4.59 19.17 -8.27
CA GLN A 174 4.57 19.99 -7.06
C GLN A 174 3.23 19.89 -6.32
N GLU A 175 2.12 20.06 -7.03
CA GLU A 175 0.77 19.99 -6.44
C GLU A 175 0.43 18.60 -5.88
N LEU A 176 0.87 17.52 -6.53
CA LEU A 176 0.55 16.16 -6.14
C LEU A 176 1.49 15.58 -5.07
N ILE A 177 2.75 16.03 -5.02
CA ILE A 177 3.73 15.54 -4.03
C ILE A 177 3.43 16.10 -2.63
N GLN A 178 3.01 17.35 -2.51
CA GLN A 178 2.75 17.99 -1.21
C GLN A 178 1.76 17.20 -0.32
N PRO A 179 0.57 16.79 -0.79
CA PRO A 179 -0.35 15.96 0.02
C PRO A 179 0.22 14.59 0.40
N LEU A 180 1.05 13.98 -0.48
CA LEU A 180 1.70 12.71 -0.19
C LEU A 180 2.72 12.84 0.93
N LEU A 181 3.55 13.88 0.90
CA LEU A 181 4.51 14.18 1.96
C LEU A 181 3.80 14.43 3.28
N LEU A 182 2.77 15.27 3.28
CA LEU A 182 1.99 15.57 4.46
C LEU A 182 1.41 14.31 5.11
N LYS A 183 0.78 13.43 4.32
CA LYS A 183 0.25 12.16 4.80
C LYS A 183 1.33 11.29 5.47
N THR A 184 2.52 11.29 4.90
CA THR A 184 3.63 10.46 5.37
C THR A 184 4.28 11.03 6.63
N GLU A 185 4.44 12.35 6.68
CA GLU A 185 4.97 13.07 7.84
C GLU A 185 4.03 12.92 9.06
N LEU A 186 2.71 12.96 8.85
CA LEU A 186 1.73 12.73 9.92
C LEU A 186 1.81 11.30 10.46
N TYR A 187 2.02 10.31 9.62
CA TYR A 187 2.28 8.95 10.08
C TYR A 187 3.51 8.90 11.00
N ALA A 188 4.60 9.53 10.59
CA ALA A 188 5.84 9.58 11.35
C ALA A 188 5.79 10.53 12.56
N LYS A 189 4.64 11.18 12.84
CA LYS A 189 4.45 12.15 13.93
C LYS A 189 5.51 13.27 13.91
N VAL A 190 5.83 13.77 12.71
CA VAL A 190 6.78 14.87 12.54
C VAL A 190 6.16 16.13 13.17
N LYS A 191 6.60 16.46 14.35
CA LYS A 191 6.03 17.52 15.20
C LYS A 191 5.95 18.87 14.49
N GLN A 192 6.98 19.23 13.72
CA GLN A 192 7.04 20.53 13.03
C GLN A 192 5.94 20.69 11.98
N VAL A 193 5.58 19.61 11.27
CA VAL A 193 4.50 19.66 10.26
C VAL A 193 3.14 19.76 10.93
N VAL A 194 2.96 19.05 12.05
CA VAL A 194 1.71 19.10 12.83
C VAL A 194 1.49 20.49 13.42
N ASP A 195 2.55 21.10 13.96
CA ASP A 195 2.44 22.38 14.66
C ASP A 195 2.32 23.59 13.69
N GLU A 196 2.96 23.56 12.53
CA GLU A 196 3.02 24.72 11.63
C GLU A 196 1.98 24.72 10.50
N GLN A 197 1.66 23.56 9.95
CA GLN A 197 0.77 23.48 8.78
C GLN A 197 -0.61 22.92 9.08
N LEU A 198 -0.76 22.12 10.14
CA LEU A 198 -2.00 21.49 10.55
C LEU A 198 -2.38 21.84 12.00
N TYR A 199 -1.80 22.88 12.57
CA TYR A 199 -2.23 23.38 13.86
C TYR A 199 -3.63 23.99 13.71
N PHE A 200 -4.62 23.18 13.93
CA PHE A 200 -6.00 23.62 14.10
C PHE A 200 -6.25 23.76 15.58
N PRO A 201 -6.49 24.98 16.08
CA PRO A 201 -6.86 25.15 17.48
C PRO A 201 -8.12 24.31 17.73
N PRO A 202 -8.16 23.52 18.81
CA PRO A 202 -9.24 22.58 19.08
C PRO A 202 -10.62 23.22 19.28
N THR A 203 -10.74 24.54 19.17
CA THR A 203 -11.91 25.26 19.65
C THR A 203 -12.83 25.83 18.56
N LYS A 204 -12.55 25.77 17.26
CA LYS A 204 -13.47 26.25 16.20
C LYS A 204 -13.01 26.00 14.76
N THR A 205 -12.39 24.89 14.45
CA THR A 205 -12.05 24.60 13.05
C THR A 205 -13.31 24.18 12.33
N ASP A 206 -13.68 24.91 11.29
CA ASP A 206 -14.70 24.46 10.34
C ASP A 206 -14.04 23.45 9.40
N TRP A 207 -14.03 22.19 9.81
CA TRP A 207 -13.36 21.09 9.10
C TRP A 207 -13.85 20.96 7.66
N ALA A 208 -15.12 21.23 7.40
CA ALA A 208 -15.72 21.15 6.07
C ALA A 208 -15.10 22.16 5.08
N LYS A 209 -14.55 23.27 5.58
CA LYS A 209 -13.92 24.32 4.76
C LYS A 209 -12.46 24.09 4.44
N LEU A 210 -11.84 23.06 5.00
CA LEU A 210 -10.47 22.72 4.64
C LEU A 210 -10.38 22.32 3.16
N PRO A 211 -9.27 22.65 2.47
CA PRO A 211 -9.02 22.14 1.13
C PRO A 211 -9.16 20.62 1.07
N ALA A 212 -9.88 20.11 0.06
CA ALA A 212 -10.20 18.68 -0.05
C ALA A 212 -8.93 17.80 -0.08
N GLU A 213 -7.83 18.33 -0.64
CA GLU A 213 -6.54 17.63 -0.78
C GLU A 213 -5.89 17.28 0.57
N ILE A 214 -6.15 18.09 1.61
CA ILE A 214 -5.55 17.90 2.94
C ILE A 214 -6.57 17.56 4.03
N ARG A 215 -7.87 17.76 3.78
CA ARG A 215 -8.95 17.63 4.77
C ARG A 215 -8.98 16.24 5.39
N GLY A 216 -9.02 15.18 4.58
CA GLY A 216 -9.03 13.81 5.08
C GLY A 216 -7.79 13.46 5.92
N VAL A 217 -6.63 13.96 5.51
CA VAL A 217 -5.37 13.78 6.26
C VAL A 217 -5.42 14.50 7.61
N ALA A 218 -5.93 15.74 7.64
CA ALA A 218 -6.04 16.54 8.86
C ALA A 218 -7.01 15.90 9.87
N LEU A 219 -8.20 15.49 9.42
CA LEU A 219 -9.19 14.79 10.26
C LEU A 219 -8.62 13.49 10.83
N LYS A 220 -7.94 12.70 10.00
CA LYS A 220 -7.28 11.46 10.45
C LYS A 220 -6.20 11.74 11.49
N ASN A 221 -5.37 12.77 11.29
CA ASN A 221 -4.36 13.19 12.25
C ASN A 221 -4.98 13.51 13.62
N MET A 222 -6.09 14.25 13.61
CA MET A 222 -6.80 14.59 14.85
C MET A 222 -7.24 13.34 15.63
N LEU A 223 -7.77 12.33 14.96
CA LEU A 223 -8.21 11.10 15.62
C LEU A 223 -7.09 10.14 15.98
N VAL A 224 -6.02 10.08 15.21
CA VAL A 224 -4.90 9.17 15.50
C VAL A 224 -3.96 9.73 16.53
N ASN A 225 -3.55 11.01 16.42
CA ASN A 225 -2.50 11.60 17.23
C ASN A 225 -3.01 12.48 18.37
N HIS A 226 -4.21 13.06 18.26
CA HIS A 226 -4.80 13.97 19.26
C HIS A 226 -6.15 13.47 19.79
N ASN A 227 -6.42 12.19 19.69
CA ASN A 227 -7.72 11.58 19.93
C ASN A 227 -8.28 11.88 21.32
N SER A 228 -9.23 12.82 21.39
CA SER A 228 -10.17 12.96 22.50
C SER A 228 -11.52 12.30 22.12
N ASP A 229 -12.24 11.79 23.11
CA ASP A 229 -13.57 11.23 22.86
C ASP A 229 -14.55 12.30 22.34
N ALA A 230 -14.36 13.55 22.76
CA ALA A 230 -15.12 14.69 22.25
C ALA A 230 -14.92 14.90 20.74
N CYS A 231 -13.67 14.81 20.26
CA CYS A 231 -13.37 14.93 18.84
C CYS A 231 -14.01 13.80 18.02
N PHE A 232 -13.95 12.57 18.50
CA PHE A 232 -14.60 11.43 17.85
C PHE A 232 -16.12 11.64 17.76
N THR A 233 -16.76 12.04 18.86
CA THR A 233 -18.21 12.30 18.92
C THR A 233 -18.61 13.43 17.97
N GLU A 234 -17.82 14.49 17.89
CA GLU A 234 -18.04 15.60 16.96
C GLU A 234 -17.97 15.11 15.50
N PHE A 235 -16.91 14.39 15.12
CA PHE A 235 -16.74 13.88 13.75
C PHE A 235 -17.82 12.89 13.37
N PHE A 236 -18.26 12.04 14.30
CA PHE A 236 -19.35 11.10 14.04
C PHE A 236 -20.69 11.82 13.85
N LYS A 237 -20.97 12.85 14.66
CA LYS A 237 -22.13 13.71 14.48
C LYS A 237 -22.09 14.45 13.13
N GLU A 238 -20.94 15.01 12.75
CA GLU A 238 -20.79 15.68 11.46
C GLU A 238 -20.98 14.69 10.29
N TYR A 239 -20.48 13.46 10.40
CA TYR A 239 -20.74 12.43 9.41
C TYR A 239 -22.24 12.18 9.20
N GLN A 240 -22.99 12.09 10.28
CA GLN A 240 -24.45 11.88 10.22
C GLN A 240 -25.19 13.07 9.60
N GLN A 241 -24.74 14.29 9.86
CA GLN A 241 -25.42 15.52 9.44
C GLN A 241 -24.99 16.04 8.06
N SER A 242 -23.78 15.71 7.63
CA SER A 242 -23.26 16.20 6.37
C SER A 242 -24.02 15.67 5.16
N VAL A 243 -24.23 16.55 4.17
CA VAL A 243 -24.79 16.21 2.86
C VAL A 243 -23.69 16.19 1.77
N ASP A 244 -22.45 16.59 2.09
CA ASP A 244 -21.31 16.53 1.18
C ASP A 244 -20.70 15.12 1.15
N PRO A 245 -20.80 14.38 0.02
CA PRO A 245 -20.27 13.03 -0.07
C PRO A 245 -18.77 12.95 0.13
N SER A 246 -17.99 13.93 -0.37
CA SER A 246 -16.54 13.99 -0.23
C SER A 246 -16.14 14.15 1.25
N TYR A 247 -16.79 15.07 1.95
CA TYR A 247 -16.54 15.27 3.36
C TYR A 247 -16.94 14.05 4.21
N LYS A 248 -18.04 13.36 3.87
CA LYS A 248 -18.41 12.10 4.52
C LYS A 248 -17.36 11.01 4.35
N VAL A 249 -16.72 10.92 3.18
CA VAL A 249 -15.62 9.98 2.96
C VAL A 249 -14.43 10.31 3.86
N ASP A 250 -14.04 11.61 3.94
CA ASP A 250 -12.94 12.04 4.81
C ASP A 250 -13.21 11.75 6.30
N LEU A 251 -14.42 12.04 6.77
CA LEU A 251 -14.86 11.75 8.14
C LEU A 251 -14.87 10.23 8.42
N ARG A 252 -15.38 9.41 7.51
CA ARG A 252 -15.36 7.94 7.64
C ARG A 252 -13.93 7.44 7.79
N GLN A 253 -13.02 7.86 6.90
CA GLN A 253 -11.62 7.46 6.95
C GLN A 253 -10.91 7.90 8.22
N ALA A 254 -11.28 9.04 8.77
CA ALA A 254 -10.78 9.49 10.07
C ALA A 254 -11.33 8.60 11.21
N LEU A 255 -12.64 8.43 11.29
CA LEU A 255 -13.33 7.66 12.34
C LEU A 255 -12.83 6.21 12.41
N THR A 256 -12.74 5.54 11.27
CA THR A 256 -12.25 4.16 11.16
C THR A 256 -10.76 4.00 11.48
N SER A 257 -10.00 5.09 11.47
CA SER A 257 -8.59 5.12 11.85
C SER A 257 -8.35 5.29 13.36
N SER A 258 -9.41 5.36 14.18
CA SER A 258 -9.28 5.50 15.62
C SER A 258 -8.41 4.40 16.23
N PRO A 259 -7.48 4.75 17.16
CA PRO A 259 -6.69 3.77 17.90
C PRO A 259 -7.44 3.19 19.12
N LYS A 260 -8.71 3.57 19.34
CA LYS A 260 -9.48 3.15 20.53
C LYS A 260 -10.50 2.08 20.20
N VAL A 261 -10.41 0.93 20.87
CA VAL A 261 -11.36 -0.20 20.76
C VAL A 261 -12.79 0.24 20.97
N ALA A 262 -13.06 1.06 21.99
CA ALA A 262 -14.41 1.52 22.31
C ALA A 262 -15.07 2.30 21.17
N GLN A 263 -14.32 3.20 20.53
CA GLN A 263 -14.80 4.00 19.40
C GLN A 263 -15.09 3.13 18.16
N LEU A 264 -14.23 2.19 17.84
CA LEU A 264 -14.46 1.25 16.73
C LEU A 264 -15.62 0.31 17.00
N THR A 265 -15.84 -0.10 18.26
CA THR A 265 -17.01 -0.89 18.65
C THR A 265 -18.31 -0.08 18.51
N GLU A 266 -18.29 1.21 18.85
CA GLU A 266 -19.41 2.11 18.63
C GLU A 266 -19.77 2.24 17.15
N LEU A 267 -18.77 2.37 16.26
CA LEU A 267 -19.02 2.39 14.81
C LEU A 267 -19.67 1.10 14.33
N LEU A 268 -19.15 -0.06 14.73
CA LEU A 268 -19.69 -1.37 14.35
C LEU A 268 -21.11 -1.59 14.86
N ALA A 269 -21.48 -1.04 16.02
CA ALA A 269 -22.82 -1.11 16.56
C ALA A 269 -23.86 -0.37 15.68
N ASN A 270 -23.42 0.65 14.93
CA ASN A 270 -24.26 1.44 14.03
C ASN A 270 -24.37 0.86 12.60
N PHE A 271 -23.68 -0.24 12.28
CA PHE A 271 -23.63 -0.77 10.90
C PHE A 271 -25.00 -1.27 10.40
N LYS A 272 -25.90 -1.64 11.28
CA LYS A 272 -27.25 -2.09 10.93
C LYS A 272 -28.28 -0.98 10.86
N ASP A 273 -27.91 0.24 11.20
CA ASP A 273 -28.82 1.39 11.13
C ASP A 273 -28.65 2.14 9.81
N PRO A 274 -29.58 1.99 8.83
CA PRO A 274 -29.48 2.64 7.53
C PRO A 274 -29.64 4.16 7.58
N ALA A 275 -30.12 4.71 8.71
CA ALA A 275 -30.16 6.15 8.93
C ALA A 275 -28.75 6.72 9.21
N VAL A 276 -27.85 5.90 9.74
CA VAL A 276 -26.46 6.26 10.05
C VAL A 276 -25.53 5.84 8.91
N ILE A 277 -25.55 4.55 8.55
CA ILE A 277 -24.69 3.98 7.51
C ILE A 277 -25.57 3.30 6.45
N LYS A 278 -25.56 3.84 5.25
CA LYS A 278 -26.33 3.26 4.14
C LYS A 278 -25.74 1.91 3.72
N PRO A 279 -26.58 0.93 3.31
CA PRO A 279 -26.11 -0.40 2.89
C PRO A 279 -24.99 -0.36 1.83
N GLN A 280 -25.07 0.54 0.85
CA GLN A 280 -24.04 0.68 -0.18
C GLN A 280 -22.68 1.19 0.35
N ASP A 281 -22.65 1.87 1.49
CA ASP A 281 -21.42 2.41 2.08
C ASP A 281 -20.78 1.41 3.06
N LEU A 282 -21.52 0.38 3.49
CA LEU A 282 -21.14 -0.56 4.55
C LEU A 282 -19.81 -1.26 4.25
N ARG A 283 -19.59 -1.65 2.98
CA ARG A 283 -18.34 -2.31 2.56
C ARG A 283 -17.13 -1.43 2.85
N ALA A 284 -17.19 -0.15 2.51
CA ALA A 284 -16.06 0.77 2.71
C ALA A 284 -15.75 0.97 4.20
N TRP A 285 -16.78 1.08 5.05
CA TRP A 285 -16.60 1.12 6.50
C TRP A 285 -15.93 -0.14 7.05
N LEU A 286 -16.39 -1.29 6.59
CA LEU A 286 -15.86 -2.58 7.04
C LEU A 286 -14.40 -2.76 6.58
N GLU A 287 -14.09 -2.41 5.33
CA GLU A 287 -12.74 -2.47 4.77
C GLU A 287 -11.76 -1.63 5.59
N GLU A 288 -12.14 -0.40 5.89
CA GLU A 288 -11.28 0.52 6.64
C GLU A 288 -11.05 0.07 8.09
N ILE A 289 -12.09 -0.46 8.78
CA ILE A 289 -11.92 -1.00 10.14
C ILE A 289 -11.12 -2.31 10.13
N LEU A 290 -11.30 -3.18 9.13
CA LEU A 290 -10.49 -4.39 8.96
C LEU A 290 -9.01 -4.06 8.68
N ALA A 291 -8.74 -2.96 7.97
CA ALA A 291 -7.39 -2.49 7.72
C ALA A 291 -6.73 -1.82 8.95
N ASN A 292 -7.52 -1.40 9.93
CA ASN A 292 -7.02 -0.84 11.18
C ASN A 292 -6.54 -1.99 12.10
N PRO A 293 -5.25 -2.03 12.52
CA PRO A 293 -4.73 -3.09 13.37
C PRO A 293 -5.52 -3.30 14.68
N VAL A 294 -6.07 -2.23 15.27
CA VAL A 294 -6.92 -2.29 16.47
C VAL A 294 -8.31 -2.81 16.15
N GLY A 295 -8.82 -2.47 14.97
CA GLY A 295 -10.18 -2.80 14.50
C GLY A 295 -10.30 -4.17 13.86
N GLN A 296 -9.22 -4.75 13.36
CA GLN A 296 -9.24 -5.95 12.52
C GLN A 296 -9.99 -7.13 13.16
N LYS A 297 -9.65 -7.48 14.39
CA LYS A 297 -10.32 -8.57 15.12
C LYS A 297 -11.78 -8.26 15.44
N LEU A 298 -12.08 -7.00 15.74
CA LEU A 298 -13.46 -6.54 16.05
C LEU A 298 -14.35 -6.64 14.81
N ALA A 299 -13.90 -6.08 13.70
CA ALA A 299 -14.64 -6.10 12.45
C ALA A 299 -14.82 -7.52 11.90
N TRP A 300 -13.78 -8.37 12.02
CA TRP A 300 -13.88 -9.79 11.66
C TRP A 300 -14.90 -10.54 12.52
N ALA A 301 -14.89 -10.33 13.83
CA ALA A 301 -15.87 -10.93 14.73
C ALA A 301 -17.30 -10.46 14.42
N TRP A 302 -17.48 -9.15 14.20
CA TRP A 302 -18.76 -8.57 13.80
C TRP A 302 -19.27 -9.19 12.50
N LEU A 303 -18.41 -9.30 11.50
CA LEU A 303 -18.75 -9.86 10.18
C LEU A 303 -19.25 -11.31 10.31
N LYS A 304 -18.53 -12.17 11.05
CA LYS A 304 -18.95 -13.56 11.27
C LYS A 304 -20.29 -13.67 11.96
N GLN A 305 -20.52 -12.85 12.99
CA GLN A 305 -21.79 -12.83 13.74
C GLN A 305 -22.96 -12.34 12.90
N ASN A 306 -22.72 -11.49 11.91
CA ASN A 306 -23.73 -10.83 11.12
C ASN A 306 -23.75 -11.25 9.64
N TRP A 307 -23.07 -12.36 9.30
CA TRP A 307 -22.94 -12.79 7.90
C TRP A 307 -24.30 -12.99 7.21
N ASN A 308 -25.24 -13.68 7.86
CA ASN A 308 -26.57 -13.93 7.29
C ASN A 308 -27.34 -12.62 7.08
N TRP A 309 -27.28 -11.69 8.02
CA TRP A 309 -27.88 -10.37 7.86
C TRP A 309 -27.25 -9.60 6.69
N LEU A 310 -25.93 -9.68 6.56
CA LEU A 310 -25.22 -9.04 5.46
C LEU A 310 -25.64 -9.64 4.10
N GLU A 311 -25.77 -10.95 4.04
CA GLU A 311 -26.24 -11.66 2.86
C GLU A 311 -27.68 -11.30 2.50
N GLU A 312 -28.57 -11.20 3.48
CA GLU A 312 -29.94 -10.75 3.27
C GLU A 312 -30.04 -9.29 2.82
N THR A 313 -29.14 -8.44 3.31
CA THR A 313 -29.17 -6.99 3.04
C THR A 313 -28.55 -6.62 1.70
N VAL A 314 -27.41 -7.25 1.34
CA VAL A 314 -26.62 -6.90 0.15
C VAL A 314 -26.28 -8.11 -0.72
N GLY A 315 -26.72 -9.32 -0.36
CA GLY A 315 -26.40 -10.57 -1.07
C GLY A 315 -26.97 -10.66 -2.48
N GLY A 316 -28.01 -9.91 -2.77
CA GLY A 316 -28.56 -9.76 -4.15
C GLY A 316 -27.74 -8.81 -5.02
N ASP A 317 -26.77 -8.12 -4.48
CA ASP A 317 -25.84 -7.26 -5.21
C ASP A 317 -24.73 -8.10 -5.83
N MET A 318 -24.38 -7.81 -7.10
CA MET A 318 -23.23 -8.42 -7.78
C MET A 318 -21.90 -8.16 -7.02
N GLU A 319 -21.85 -7.14 -6.18
CA GLU A 319 -20.69 -6.79 -5.38
C GLU A 319 -20.59 -7.54 -4.04
N PHE A 320 -21.56 -8.38 -3.66
CA PHE A 320 -21.52 -9.08 -2.37
C PHE A 320 -20.22 -9.87 -2.15
N THR A 321 -19.73 -10.56 -3.18
CA THR A 321 -18.47 -11.31 -3.13
C THR A 321 -17.25 -10.44 -2.83
N THR A 322 -17.35 -9.13 -3.06
CA THR A 322 -16.26 -8.18 -2.75
C THR A 322 -15.98 -8.05 -1.25
N TYR A 323 -16.96 -8.38 -0.38
CA TYR A 323 -16.72 -8.47 1.07
C TYR A 323 -15.67 -9.54 1.39
N ILE A 324 -15.72 -10.69 0.71
CA ILE A 324 -14.71 -11.75 0.84
C ILE A 324 -13.34 -11.26 0.36
N THR A 325 -13.32 -10.54 -0.74
CA THR A 325 -12.08 -9.92 -1.28
C THR A 325 -11.47 -8.93 -0.28
N VAL A 326 -12.29 -8.10 0.36
CA VAL A 326 -11.85 -7.14 1.40
C VAL A 326 -11.21 -7.88 2.58
N ILE A 327 -11.85 -8.93 3.07
CA ILE A 327 -11.31 -9.77 4.14
C ILE A 327 -9.95 -10.37 3.70
N GLY A 328 -9.89 -10.90 2.48
CA GLY A 328 -8.67 -11.46 1.88
C GLY A 328 -7.51 -10.47 1.81
N LYS A 329 -7.80 -9.19 1.58
CA LYS A 329 -6.79 -8.12 1.52
C LYS A 329 -6.28 -7.66 2.88
N THR A 330 -7.02 -7.89 3.96
CA THR A 330 -6.74 -7.27 5.26
C THR A 330 -6.19 -8.23 6.30
N LEU A 331 -6.75 -9.44 6.46
CA LEU A 331 -6.31 -10.37 7.49
C LEU A 331 -4.82 -10.76 7.34
N SER A 332 -4.06 -10.70 8.44
CA SER A 332 -2.60 -10.79 8.40
C SER A 332 -1.97 -11.67 9.50
N SER A 333 -2.76 -12.37 10.32
CA SER A 333 -2.22 -13.27 11.35
C SER A 333 -2.54 -14.74 11.08
N PRO A 334 -1.71 -15.70 11.56
CA PRO A 334 -1.98 -17.12 11.46
C PRO A 334 -3.33 -17.53 12.08
N GLU A 335 -3.68 -16.92 13.23
CA GLU A 335 -4.93 -17.21 13.93
C GLU A 335 -6.14 -16.77 13.11
N LEU A 336 -6.08 -15.57 12.52
CA LEU A 336 -7.15 -15.05 11.67
C LEU A 336 -7.25 -15.85 10.36
N TYR A 337 -6.15 -16.35 9.83
CA TYR A 337 -6.15 -17.27 8.68
C TYR A 337 -6.85 -18.58 8.99
N ALA A 338 -6.55 -19.19 10.14
CA ALA A 338 -7.20 -20.42 10.56
C ALA A 338 -8.71 -20.23 10.79
N ASP A 339 -9.08 -19.12 11.44
CA ASP A 339 -10.47 -18.76 11.70
C ASP A 339 -11.23 -18.44 10.39
N PHE A 340 -10.61 -17.76 9.42
CA PHE A 340 -11.15 -17.56 8.08
C PHE A 340 -11.48 -18.89 7.39
N ASN A 341 -10.54 -19.82 7.39
CA ASN A 341 -10.76 -21.13 6.77
C ASN A 341 -11.92 -21.88 7.44
N THR A 342 -11.97 -21.92 8.77
CA THR A 342 -13.05 -22.57 9.50
C THR A 342 -14.43 -21.96 9.19
N PHE A 343 -14.50 -20.64 9.10
CA PHE A 343 -15.75 -19.92 8.83
C PHE A 343 -16.26 -20.13 7.40
N PHE A 344 -15.34 -20.11 6.41
CA PHE A 344 -15.71 -20.16 4.99
C PHE A 344 -15.72 -21.58 4.39
N GLU A 345 -15.16 -22.59 5.07
CA GLU A 345 -15.15 -23.97 4.56
C GLU A 345 -16.54 -24.50 4.17
N PRO A 346 -17.59 -24.38 5.02
CA PRO A 346 -18.94 -24.82 4.66
C PRO A 346 -19.56 -24.00 3.51
N LYS A 347 -19.09 -22.78 3.29
CA LYS A 347 -19.59 -21.86 2.25
C LYS A 347 -18.94 -22.08 0.88
N LEU A 348 -17.94 -22.95 0.77
CA LEU A 348 -17.36 -23.35 -0.52
C LEU A 348 -18.36 -24.07 -1.43
N ALA A 349 -19.41 -24.67 -0.86
CA ALA A 349 -20.48 -25.30 -1.62
C ALA A 349 -21.53 -24.30 -2.15
N GLU A 350 -21.50 -23.05 -1.69
CA GLU A 350 -22.46 -22.02 -2.11
C GLU A 350 -22.12 -21.50 -3.52
N PRO A 351 -23.11 -21.43 -4.45
CA PRO A 351 -22.87 -20.93 -5.80
C PRO A 351 -22.32 -19.49 -5.80
N GLY A 352 -21.25 -19.28 -6.56
CA GLY A 352 -20.65 -17.94 -6.71
C GLY A 352 -19.61 -17.56 -5.67
N LEU A 353 -19.55 -18.20 -4.49
CA LEU A 353 -18.61 -17.82 -3.43
C LEU A 353 -17.26 -18.53 -3.52
N ALA A 354 -17.22 -19.77 -3.99
CA ALA A 354 -16.03 -20.63 -3.96
C ALA A 354 -14.77 -19.99 -4.57
N ARG A 355 -14.92 -19.29 -5.68
CA ARG A 355 -13.80 -18.62 -6.34
C ARG A 355 -13.19 -17.53 -5.46
N GLU A 356 -14.02 -16.63 -4.93
CA GLU A 356 -13.55 -15.49 -4.12
C GLU A 356 -13.02 -15.94 -2.76
N ILE A 357 -13.62 -16.98 -2.16
CA ILE A 357 -13.09 -17.60 -0.94
C ILE A 357 -11.68 -18.16 -1.17
N ASN A 358 -11.47 -18.89 -2.27
CA ASN A 358 -10.15 -19.44 -2.59
C ASN A 358 -9.13 -18.34 -2.89
N LEU A 359 -9.50 -17.27 -3.60
CA LEU A 359 -8.62 -16.12 -3.83
C LEU A 359 -8.25 -15.41 -2.53
N ALA A 360 -9.22 -15.18 -1.65
CA ALA A 360 -8.98 -14.59 -0.34
C ALA A 360 -8.09 -15.47 0.55
N LYS A 361 -8.35 -16.78 0.57
CA LYS A 361 -7.52 -17.76 1.28
C LYS A 361 -6.05 -17.70 0.85
N HIS A 362 -5.78 -17.68 -0.46
CA HIS A 362 -4.44 -17.55 -0.99
C HIS A 362 -3.80 -16.20 -0.64
N ALA A 363 -4.55 -15.11 -0.72
CA ALA A 363 -4.05 -13.77 -0.40
C ALA A 363 -3.65 -13.64 1.09
N ILE A 364 -4.48 -14.16 2.00
CA ILE A 364 -4.17 -14.18 3.44
C ILE A 364 -2.96 -15.06 3.70
N PHE A 365 -2.93 -16.28 3.15
CA PHE A 365 -1.80 -17.21 3.31
C PHE A 365 -0.48 -16.59 2.85
N ALA A 366 -0.47 -16.00 1.65
CA ALA A 366 0.72 -15.35 1.09
C ALA A 366 1.24 -14.23 2.01
N ARG A 367 0.33 -13.40 2.56
CA ARG A 367 0.69 -12.32 3.49
C ARG A 367 1.23 -12.85 4.81
N VAL A 368 0.56 -13.83 5.41
CA VAL A 368 1.00 -14.46 6.66
C VAL A 368 2.37 -15.10 6.47
N ASN A 369 2.59 -15.80 5.36
CA ASN A 369 3.86 -16.42 5.05
C ASN A 369 4.97 -15.39 4.79
N LEU A 370 4.68 -14.32 4.06
CA LEU A 370 5.61 -13.20 3.83
C LEU A 370 6.09 -12.60 5.16
N LEU A 371 5.15 -12.30 6.07
CA LEU A 371 5.48 -11.79 7.41
C LEU A 371 6.36 -12.76 8.18
N LYS A 372 5.96 -14.03 8.24
CA LYS A 372 6.72 -15.07 8.94
C LYS A 372 8.16 -15.20 8.43
N VAL A 373 8.36 -15.15 7.12
CA VAL A 373 9.67 -15.40 6.49
C VAL A 373 10.57 -14.17 6.55
N GLN A 374 10.02 -12.96 6.45
CA GLN A 374 10.84 -11.75 6.30
C GLN A 374 10.87 -10.83 7.51
N GLN A 375 10.05 -11.05 8.54
CA GLN A 375 9.92 -10.11 9.66
C GLN A 375 11.25 -9.80 10.36
N SER A 376 12.05 -10.82 10.69
CA SER A 376 13.35 -10.61 11.34
C SER A 376 14.34 -9.85 10.47
N ASN A 377 14.36 -10.14 9.17
CA ASN A 377 15.26 -9.49 8.22
C ASN A 377 14.86 -8.03 8.01
N VAL A 378 13.56 -7.74 7.95
CA VAL A 378 13.05 -6.37 7.82
C VAL A 378 13.34 -5.56 9.07
N ALA A 379 13.12 -6.11 10.27
CA ALA A 379 13.45 -5.43 11.53
C ALA A 379 14.95 -5.08 11.60
N GLN A 380 15.83 -6.03 11.24
CA GLN A 380 17.27 -5.77 11.20
C GLN A 380 17.65 -4.68 10.17
N ALA A 381 17.02 -4.70 9.00
CA ALA A 381 17.27 -3.70 7.98
C ALA A 381 16.82 -2.30 8.40
N LEU A 382 15.64 -2.18 9.02
CA LEU A 382 15.14 -0.91 9.55
C LEU A 382 16.09 -0.33 10.60
N SER A 383 16.55 -1.15 11.54
CA SER A 383 17.51 -0.75 12.56
C SER A 383 18.81 -0.24 11.95
N SER A 384 19.35 -0.96 10.97
CA SER A 384 20.59 -0.58 10.28
C SER A 384 20.44 0.73 9.50
N LEU A 385 19.37 0.87 8.72
CA LEU A 385 19.10 2.07 7.92
C LEU A 385 18.83 3.29 8.81
N ALA A 386 18.05 3.14 9.86
CA ALA A 386 17.79 4.20 10.82
C ALA A 386 19.07 4.66 11.54
N TRP A 387 19.98 3.74 11.84
CA TRP A 387 21.27 4.07 12.42
C TRP A 387 22.12 4.92 11.48
N TYR A 388 22.29 4.48 10.23
CA TYR A 388 23.09 5.23 9.22
C TYR A 388 22.55 6.64 9.01
N GLN A 389 21.24 6.82 9.00
CA GLN A 389 20.62 8.12 8.77
C GLN A 389 20.68 9.08 9.95
N LYS A 390 20.83 8.57 11.17
CA LYS A 390 21.07 9.40 12.35
C LYS A 390 22.52 9.89 12.44
N HIS A 391 23.46 9.25 11.73
CA HIS A 391 24.89 9.48 11.87
C HIS A 391 25.55 9.98 10.55
N SER A 392 24.82 10.08 9.47
CA SER A 392 25.19 10.73 8.21
C SER A 392 24.68 12.16 8.13
#